data_9abdc59dafee1cddcfaa8937bc0fccab
#
_entry.id   9abdc59dafee1cddcfaa8937bc0fccab
#
_cell.length_a   1.000
_cell.length_b   1.000
_cell.length_c   1.000
_cell.angle_alpha   90.00
_cell.angle_beta   90.00
_cell.angle_gamma   90.00
#
_symmetry.space_group_name_H-M   'P 1'
#
loop_
_entity.id
_entity.type
_entity.pdbx_description
1 polymer ?
#
loop_
_entity_poly.entity_id
_entity_poly.type
_entity_poly.pdbx_seq_one_letter_code
_entity_poly.pdbx_strand_id
1 'polypeptide(L)'
;VLRKQINLDLKIIKSKKNNFANLNFKMIPNIMGVLNLTPDSFSDGGKFNSKKIGINHALKMFQLGANIIDVGGESTRPGSNTVNTKIEWKRIEKIIRSIGRKIPLSLDTRKSEIMKKGIKHGVKIINDVSGLRHDLKTINILKKYRIPFVIQHSQGTPKNMQNKPKYKNELLDIYDFFDDKIKFLRSIGIKHNNIIIDPGIGFGKNLKHNMNLIRNISIFHTLGFPILVGNSRKKFIKEISKKNDTKKR
;
A
#
# COMPACT_ATOMS: atom_id res chain seq x y z
N VAL A 1 0.02 -5.78 36.25
CA VAL A 1 -0.33 -6.40 34.95
C VAL A 1 -0.16 -5.37 33.84
N LEU A 2 -0.81 -4.21 33.91
CA LEU A 2 -0.78 -3.17 32.86
C LEU A 2 0.65 -2.67 32.55
N ARG A 3 1.47 -2.39 33.57
CA ARG A 3 2.85 -1.93 33.41
C ARG A 3 3.75 -2.96 32.72
N LYS A 4 3.51 -4.25 32.98
CA LYS A 4 4.23 -5.36 32.35
C LYS A 4 3.85 -5.48 30.86
N GLN A 5 2.57 -5.29 30.54
CA GLN A 5 2.07 -5.28 29.16
C GLN A 5 2.61 -4.08 28.38
N ILE A 6 2.54 -2.87 28.96
CA ILE A 6 3.10 -1.65 28.34
C ILE A 6 4.60 -1.81 28.02
N ASN A 7 5.37 -2.39 28.95
CA ASN A 7 6.79 -2.64 28.71
C ASN A 7 7.03 -3.69 27.61
N LEU A 8 6.17 -4.70 27.52
CA LEU A 8 6.22 -5.69 26.43
C LEU A 8 5.92 -5.04 25.08
N ASP A 9 4.88 -4.21 25.02
CA ASP A 9 4.46 -3.49 23.82
C ASP A 9 5.54 -2.49 23.37
N LEU A 10 6.15 -1.75 24.31
CA LEU A 10 7.30 -0.90 24.02
C LEU A 10 8.52 -1.69 23.54
N LYS A 11 8.72 -2.89 24.05
CA LYS A 11 9.79 -3.79 23.58
C LYS A 11 9.53 -4.27 22.16
N ILE A 12 8.28 -4.59 21.81
CA ILE A 12 7.86 -4.97 20.48
C ILE A 12 8.01 -3.77 19.51
N ILE A 13 7.58 -2.57 19.93
CA ILE A 13 7.70 -1.33 19.13
C ILE A 13 9.17 -0.96 18.89
N LYS A 14 10.02 -1.13 19.90
CA LYS A 14 11.46 -0.84 19.83
C LYS A 14 12.28 -1.99 19.23
N SER A 15 11.72 -3.21 19.13
CA SER A 15 12.44 -4.33 18.54
C SER A 15 12.87 -3.96 17.12
N LYS A 16 14.14 -4.25 16.80
CA LYS A 16 14.72 -3.99 15.49
C LYS A 16 13.86 -4.65 14.43
N LYS A 17 13.03 -3.88 13.77
CA LYS A 17 12.34 -4.30 12.55
C LYS A 17 13.41 -4.40 11.48
N ASN A 18 14.01 -5.58 11.37
CA ASN A 18 15.08 -5.83 10.42
C ASN A 18 14.56 -5.61 9.01
N ASN A 19 15.32 -4.90 8.22
CA ASN A 19 15.26 -4.69 6.78
C ASN A 19 14.08 -5.33 6.04
N PHE A 20 12.93 -4.67 6.08
CA PHE A 20 11.85 -4.93 5.14
C PHE A 20 12.30 -4.45 3.75
N ALA A 21 12.49 -5.37 2.81
CA ALA A 21 12.83 -5.04 1.44
C ALA A 21 14.04 -4.08 1.30
N ASN A 22 15.03 -4.18 2.18
CA ASN A 22 16.17 -3.26 2.29
C ASN A 22 15.81 -1.83 2.72
N LEU A 23 14.59 -1.58 3.20
CA LEU A 23 14.23 -0.31 3.79
C LEU A 23 14.83 -0.17 5.18
N ASN A 24 15.48 0.95 5.44
CA ASN A 24 16.03 1.26 6.75
C ASN A 24 14.98 1.95 7.63
N PHE A 25 14.32 1.21 8.51
CA PHE A 25 13.32 1.78 9.43
C PHE A 25 13.93 2.58 10.61
N LYS A 26 15.24 2.69 10.69
CA LYS A 26 15.89 3.62 11.64
C LYS A 26 15.78 5.06 11.17
N MET A 27 15.69 5.27 9.84
CA MET A 27 15.44 6.58 9.24
C MET A 27 13.95 6.68 8.91
N ILE A 28 13.27 7.57 9.59
CA ILE A 28 11.83 7.81 9.43
C ILE A 28 11.65 9.25 8.93
N PRO A 29 10.75 9.45 7.95
CA PRO A 29 9.95 8.47 7.22
C PRO A 29 10.67 7.88 6.01
N ASN A 30 10.37 6.61 5.67
CA ASN A 30 10.65 6.09 4.33
C ASN A 30 9.59 6.60 3.35
N ILE A 31 10.03 7.03 2.18
CA ILE A 31 9.16 7.61 1.15
C ILE A 31 8.89 6.59 0.06
N MET A 32 7.61 6.34 -0.20
CA MET A 32 7.15 5.51 -1.31
C MET A 32 6.65 6.40 -2.45
N GLY A 33 7.39 6.41 -3.57
CA GLY A 33 6.96 7.08 -4.80
C GLY A 33 5.90 6.24 -5.52
N VAL A 34 4.81 6.86 -5.99
CA VAL A 34 3.69 6.16 -6.65
C VAL A 34 3.74 6.33 -8.14
N LEU A 35 3.78 5.21 -8.88
CA LEU A 35 3.76 5.16 -10.34
C LEU A 35 2.54 4.39 -10.85
N ASN A 36 1.46 5.09 -11.13
CA ASN A 36 0.25 4.51 -11.72
C ASN A 36 0.34 4.51 -13.26
N LEU A 37 0.18 3.31 -13.86
CA LEU A 37 0.27 3.09 -15.30
C LEU A 37 -1.11 2.80 -15.89
N THR A 38 -2.06 3.68 -15.56
CA THR A 38 -3.41 3.66 -16.12
C THR A 38 -3.51 4.59 -17.34
N PRO A 39 -4.47 4.38 -18.26
CA PRO A 39 -4.62 5.24 -19.44
C PRO A 39 -4.69 6.74 -19.11
N ASP A 40 -5.37 7.08 -18.01
CA ASP A 40 -5.55 8.46 -17.57
C ASP A 40 -4.30 9.11 -16.96
N SER A 41 -3.27 8.30 -16.63
CA SER A 41 -2.06 8.79 -15.97
C SER A 41 -1.02 9.35 -16.97
N PHE A 42 -1.19 9.07 -18.25
CA PHE A 42 -0.29 9.49 -19.33
C PHE A 42 -1.09 9.98 -20.55
N SER A 43 -2.04 10.86 -20.31
CA SER A 43 -3.00 11.37 -21.33
C SER A 43 -2.38 12.24 -22.42
N ASP A 44 -1.08 12.52 -22.37
CA ASP A 44 -0.42 13.37 -23.37
C ASP A 44 0.23 12.55 -24.50
N GLY A 45 -0.61 11.95 -25.34
CA GLY A 45 -0.34 11.63 -26.74
C GLY A 45 0.88 10.79 -27.08
N GLY A 46 0.89 9.46 -26.82
CA GLY A 46 1.88 8.62 -27.47
C GLY A 46 2.06 7.21 -26.90
N LYS A 47 1.44 6.24 -27.52
CA LYS A 47 1.43 4.82 -27.08
C LYS A 47 2.82 4.17 -26.96
N PHE A 48 3.84 4.66 -27.62
CA PHE A 48 5.21 4.14 -27.60
C PHE A 48 6.12 4.81 -26.57
N ASN A 49 5.86 6.06 -26.21
CA ASN A 49 6.69 6.83 -25.27
C ASN A 49 6.30 6.62 -23.81
N SER A 50 5.09 6.17 -23.51
CA SER A 50 4.56 6.04 -22.14
C SER A 50 5.39 5.10 -21.24
N LYS A 51 5.94 4.02 -21.80
CA LYS A 51 6.77 3.05 -21.03
C LYS A 51 8.16 3.59 -20.71
N LYS A 52 8.80 4.31 -21.65
CA LYS A 52 10.10 4.96 -21.42
C LYS A 52 9.92 6.11 -20.42
N ILE A 53 8.86 6.88 -20.56
CA ILE A 53 8.47 7.95 -19.63
C ILE A 53 8.25 7.37 -18.22
N GLY A 54 7.52 6.27 -18.09
CA GLY A 54 7.29 5.60 -16.82
C GLY A 54 8.57 5.11 -16.13
N ILE A 55 9.50 4.51 -16.91
CA ILE A 55 10.81 4.08 -16.39
C ILE A 55 11.60 5.30 -15.90
N ASN A 56 11.72 6.35 -16.72
CA ASN A 56 12.45 7.56 -16.37
C ASN A 56 11.84 8.25 -15.15
N HIS A 57 10.50 8.28 -15.05
CA HIS A 57 9.81 8.86 -13.91
C HIS A 57 10.08 8.08 -12.61
N ALA A 58 10.04 6.74 -12.66
CA ALA A 58 10.41 5.90 -11.51
C ALA A 58 11.85 6.14 -11.06
N LEU A 59 12.79 6.17 -12.00
CA LEU A 59 14.20 6.42 -11.70
C LEU A 59 14.41 7.83 -11.11
N LYS A 60 13.72 8.84 -11.67
CA LYS A 60 13.78 10.22 -11.16
C LYS A 60 13.22 10.31 -9.74
N MET A 61 12.08 9.68 -9.42
CA MET A 61 11.55 9.66 -8.06
C MET A 61 12.55 9.01 -7.09
N PHE A 62 13.19 7.92 -7.49
CA PHE A 62 14.19 7.24 -6.69
C PHE A 62 15.43 8.13 -6.46
N GLN A 63 15.94 8.79 -7.50
CA GLN A 63 17.05 9.76 -7.40
C GLN A 63 16.72 10.96 -6.51
N LEU A 64 15.44 11.38 -6.49
CA LEU A 64 14.96 12.48 -5.65
C LEU A 64 14.69 12.06 -4.19
N GLY A 65 15.01 10.84 -3.80
CA GLY A 65 14.98 10.38 -2.41
C GLY A 65 13.82 9.44 -2.05
N ALA A 66 13.03 8.97 -3.02
CA ALA A 66 12.11 7.87 -2.74
C ALA A 66 12.89 6.59 -2.39
N ASN A 67 12.51 5.92 -1.31
CA ASN A 67 13.15 4.69 -0.86
C ASN A 67 12.64 3.46 -1.61
N ILE A 68 11.41 3.53 -2.13
CA ILE A 68 10.75 2.47 -2.90
C ILE A 68 9.78 3.09 -3.90
N ILE A 69 9.57 2.44 -5.04
CA ILE A 69 8.59 2.87 -6.04
C ILE A 69 7.46 1.86 -6.11
N ASP A 70 6.24 2.30 -5.87
CA ASP A 70 5.02 1.50 -5.96
C ASP A 70 4.45 1.57 -7.38
N VAL A 71 4.41 0.43 -8.06
CA VAL A 71 4.01 0.32 -9.46
C VAL A 71 2.64 -0.34 -9.55
N GLY A 72 1.65 0.37 -10.09
CA GLY A 72 0.29 -0.12 -10.28
C GLY A 72 -0.19 -0.06 -11.73
N GLY A 73 -0.85 -1.13 -12.21
CA GLY A 73 -1.44 -1.23 -13.55
C GLY A 73 -2.97 -1.14 -13.57
N GLU A 74 -3.59 -1.21 -12.41
CA GLU A 74 -5.05 -1.07 -12.19
C GLU A 74 -5.33 0.15 -11.33
N SER A 75 -6.34 0.94 -11.70
CA SER A 75 -6.75 2.06 -10.84
C SER A 75 -7.52 1.55 -9.62
N THR A 76 -7.12 1.99 -8.44
CA THR A 76 -7.81 1.72 -7.17
C THR A 76 -8.61 2.93 -6.67
N ARG A 77 -8.73 3.97 -7.52
CA ARG A 77 -9.51 5.17 -7.20
C ARG A 77 -11.01 4.82 -7.08
N PRO A 78 -11.78 5.60 -6.28
CA PRO A 78 -13.23 5.44 -6.23
C PRO A 78 -13.86 5.47 -7.62
N GLY A 79 -14.76 4.52 -7.91
CA GLY A 79 -15.44 4.43 -9.20
C GLY A 79 -14.68 3.74 -10.32
N SER A 80 -13.42 3.33 -10.10
CA SER A 80 -12.63 2.65 -11.13
C SER A 80 -13.15 1.25 -11.45
N ASN A 81 -13.07 0.89 -12.73
CA ASN A 81 -13.37 -0.47 -13.20
C ASN A 81 -12.18 -1.39 -13.03
N THR A 82 -12.47 -2.66 -12.77
CA THR A 82 -11.45 -3.71 -12.76
C THR A 82 -10.96 -3.98 -14.18
N VAL A 83 -9.68 -4.26 -14.31
CA VAL A 83 -9.09 -4.74 -15.56
C VAL A 83 -8.69 -6.20 -15.44
N ASN A 84 -8.67 -6.92 -16.56
CA ASN A 84 -8.22 -8.31 -16.52
C ASN A 84 -6.69 -8.39 -16.30
N THR A 85 -6.22 -9.56 -15.86
CA THR A 85 -4.82 -9.83 -15.53
C THR A 85 -3.87 -9.56 -16.69
N LYS A 86 -4.27 -9.89 -17.94
CA LYS A 86 -3.42 -9.67 -19.12
C LYS A 86 -3.20 -8.17 -19.38
N ILE A 87 -4.25 -7.37 -19.27
CA ILE A 87 -4.18 -5.90 -19.46
C ILE A 87 -3.32 -5.27 -18.35
N GLU A 88 -3.57 -5.62 -17.08
CA GLU A 88 -2.78 -5.10 -15.97
C GLU A 88 -1.29 -5.41 -16.13
N TRP A 89 -0.95 -6.69 -16.41
CA TRP A 89 0.43 -7.08 -16.62
C TRP A 89 1.09 -6.34 -17.79
N LYS A 90 0.41 -6.24 -18.94
CA LYS A 90 0.91 -5.53 -20.13
C LYS A 90 1.28 -4.05 -19.84
N ARG A 91 0.57 -3.41 -18.91
CA ARG A 91 0.86 -2.03 -18.51
C ARG A 91 2.16 -1.90 -17.72
N ILE A 92 2.43 -2.84 -16.81
CA ILE A 92 3.53 -2.75 -15.82
C ILE A 92 4.76 -3.58 -16.20
N GLU A 93 4.61 -4.62 -17.00
CA GLU A 93 5.65 -5.62 -17.28
C GLU A 93 6.99 -4.99 -17.71
N LYS A 94 6.96 -4.08 -18.69
CA LYS A 94 8.19 -3.49 -19.23
C LYS A 94 8.96 -2.71 -18.16
N ILE A 95 8.26 -2.01 -17.28
CA ILE A 95 8.86 -1.25 -16.20
C ILE A 95 9.46 -2.19 -15.17
N ILE A 96 8.69 -3.17 -14.69
CA ILE A 96 9.16 -4.15 -13.71
C ILE A 96 10.37 -4.91 -14.21
N ARG A 97 10.38 -5.37 -15.46
CA ARG A 97 11.54 -6.06 -16.08
C ARG A 97 12.77 -5.16 -16.18
N SER A 98 12.58 -3.87 -16.50
CA SER A 98 13.70 -2.95 -16.72
C SER A 98 14.39 -2.50 -15.43
N ILE A 99 13.63 -2.28 -14.35
CA ILE A 99 14.16 -1.68 -13.13
C ILE A 99 13.93 -2.48 -11.84
N GLY A 100 13.15 -3.57 -11.87
CA GLY A 100 12.79 -4.32 -10.67
C GLY A 100 13.94 -4.95 -9.90
N ARG A 101 15.10 -5.14 -10.55
CA ARG A 101 16.34 -5.59 -9.90
C ARG A 101 17.35 -4.46 -9.64
N LYS A 102 17.06 -3.24 -10.13
CA LYS A 102 17.95 -2.08 -10.01
C LYS A 102 17.60 -1.18 -8.85
N ILE A 103 16.30 -1.01 -8.60
CA ILE A 103 15.77 -0.21 -7.48
C ILE A 103 14.69 -0.98 -6.74
N PRO A 104 14.43 -0.71 -5.45
CA PRO A 104 13.35 -1.34 -4.71
C PRO A 104 11.99 -1.01 -5.32
N LEU A 105 11.22 -2.04 -5.69
CA LEU A 105 9.85 -1.89 -6.19
C LEU A 105 8.85 -2.52 -5.24
N SER A 106 7.76 -1.82 -5.01
CA SER A 106 6.48 -2.31 -4.54
C SER A 106 5.55 -2.54 -5.73
N LEU A 107 4.67 -3.51 -5.65
CA LEU A 107 3.70 -3.83 -6.70
C LEU A 107 2.29 -3.68 -6.15
N ASP A 108 1.58 -2.64 -6.60
CA ASP A 108 0.16 -2.41 -6.31
C ASP A 108 -0.69 -3.32 -7.19
N THR A 109 -1.13 -4.42 -6.61
CA THR A 109 -2.03 -5.37 -7.25
C THR A 109 -2.73 -6.24 -6.21
N ARG A 110 -3.95 -6.67 -6.54
CA ARG A 110 -4.77 -7.61 -5.75
C ARG A 110 -4.89 -8.99 -6.40
N LYS A 111 -4.13 -9.24 -7.49
CA LYS A 111 -4.20 -10.49 -8.26
C LYS A 111 -2.95 -11.34 -8.07
N SER A 112 -3.12 -12.54 -7.57
CA SER A 112 -2.04 -13.49 -7.24
C SER A 112 -1.12 -13.81 -8.43
N GLU A 113 -1.68 -13.89 -9.65
CA GLU A 113 -0.90 -14.13 -10.87
C GLU A 113 0.06 -12.97 -11.16
N ILE A 114 -0.39 -11.73 -10.99
CA ILE A 114 0.43 -10.53 -11.17
C ILE A 114 1.53 -10.49 -10.10
N MET A 115 1.18 -10.77 -8.83
CA MET A 115 2.14 -10.86 -7.74
C MET A 115 3.25 -11.86 -8.07
N LYS A 116 2.88 -13.08 -8.51
CA LYS A 116 3.84 -14.12 -8.89
C LYS A 116 4.78 -13.67 -10.01
N LYS A 117 4.26 -12.99 -11.04
CA LYS A 117 5.07 -12.43 -12.14
C LYS A 117 6.00 -11.33 -11.63
N GLY A 118 5.50 -10.38 -10.87
CA GLY A 118 6.30 -9.28 -10.31
C GLY A 118 7.45 -9.76 -9.43
N ILE A 119 7.18 -10.71 -8.52
CA ILE A 119 8.19 -11.29 -7.64
C ILE A 119 9.34 -11.93 -8.43
N LYS A 120 9.03 -12.68 -9.49
CA LYS A 120 10.04 -13.28 -10.37
C LYS A 120 10.94 -12.25 -11.05
N HIS A 121 10.45 -11.02 -11.23
CA HIS A 121 11.21 -9.92 -11.84
C HIS A 121 11.80 -8.94 -10.82
N GLY A 122 11.85 -9.30 -9.53
CA GLY A 122 12.61 -8.57 -8.53
C GLY A 122 11.81 -7.57 -7.67
N VAL A 123 10.47 -7.57 -7.77
CA VAL A 123 9.62 -6.83 -6.84
C VAL A 123 9.92 -7.26 -5.40
N LYS A 124 9.99 -6.30 -4.48
CA LYS A 124 10.40 -6.49 -3.08
C LYS A 124 9.24 -6.44 -2.09
N ILE A 125 8.16 -5.75 -2.41
CA ILE A 125 6.96 -5.63 -1.58
C ILE A 125 5.73 -5.84 -2.46
N ILE A 126 4.69 -6.48 -1.94
CA ILE A 126 3.35 -6.51 -2.54
C ILE A 126 2.47 -5.52 -1.78
N ASN A 127 1.82 -4.62 -2.51
CA ASN A 127 0.84 -3.69 -1.96
C ASN A 127 -0.56 -4.14 -2.41
N ASP A 128 -1.30 -4.81 -1.50
CA ASP A 128 -2.66 -5.27 -1.79
C ASP A 128 -3.69 -4.39 -1.09
N VAL A 129 -4.22 -3.44 -1.83
CA VAL A 129 -5.24 -2.50 -1.36
C VAL A 129 -6.59 -3.17 -1.03
N SER A 130 -6.78 -4.44 -1.42
CA SER A 130 -7.98 -5.20 -1.06
C SER A 130 -7.91 -5.82 0.35
N GLY A 131 -6.76 -5.74 1.02
CA GLY A 131 -6.53 -6.41 2.30
C GLY A 131 -6.63 -7.94 2.20
N LEU A 132 -6.14 -8.51 1.10
CA LEU A 132 -6.15 -9.95 0.78
C LEU A 132 -7.57 -10.54 0.61
N ARG A 133 -8.55 -9.72 0.21
CA ARG A 133 -9.95 -10.16 0.04
C ARG A 133 -10.34 -10.47 -1.40
N HIS A 134 -9.57 -9.98 -2.37
CA HIS A 134 -9.94 -10.07 -3.79
C HIS A 134 -9.60 -11.42 -4.40
N ASP A 135 -8.44 -11.97 -4.11
CA ASP A 135 -7.95 -13.23 -4.67
C ASP A 135 -7.38 -14.11 -3.55
N LEU A 136 -8.10 -15.16 -3.19
CA LEU A 136 -7.71 -16.06 -2.10
C LEU A 136 -6.37 -16.78 -2.34
N LYS A 137 -5.95 -16.94 -3.61
CA LYS A 137 -4.65 -17.54 -3.97
C LYS A 137 -3.47 -16.63 -3.56
N THR A 138 -3.72 -15.35 -3.29
CA THR A 138 -2.71 -14.39 -2.82
C THR A 138 -1.96 -14.90 -1.60
N ILE A 139 -2.68 -15.44 -0.61
CA ILE A 139 -2.09 -15.97 0.63
C ILE A 139 -1.05 -17.05 0.33
N ASN A 140 -1.35 -17.95 -0.60
CA ASN A 140 -0.42 -19.03 -0.99
C ASN A 140 0.85 -18.46 -1.66
N ILE A 141 0.72 -17.41 -2.47
CA ILE A 141 1.86 -16.73 -3.08
C ILE A 141 2.73 -16.06 -2.01
N LEU A 142 2.13 -15.28 -1.11
CA LEU A 142 2.84 -14.60 -0.04
C LEU A 142 3.57 -15.58 0.88
N LYS A 143 2.93 -16.69 1.24
CA LYS A 143 3.51 -17.76 2.05
C LYS A 143 4.68 -18.44 1.33
N LYS A 144 4.51 -18.78 0.06
CA LYS A 144 5.54 -19.46 -0.75
C LYS A 144 6.78 -18.60 -0.94
N TYR A 145 6.61 -17.36 -1.32
CA TYR A 145 7.73 -16.46 -1.63
C TYR A 145 8.30 -15.72 -0.41
N ARG A 146 7.61 -15.77 0.73
CA ARG A 146 8.01 -15.10 1.99
C ARG A 146 8.33 -13.62 1.78
N ILE A 147 7.63 -12.97 0.85
CA ILE A 147 7.80 -11.57 0.50
C ILE A 147 7.03 -10.67 1.47
N PRO A 148 7.57 -9.49 1.85
CA PRO A 148 6.82 -8.47 2.57
C PRO A 148 5.60 -8.00 1.77
N PHE A 149 4.50 -7.70 2.47
CA PHE A 149 3.28 -7.21 1.83
C PHE A 149 2.50 -6.26 2.74
N VAL A 150 1.75 -5.38 2.11
CA VAL A 150 0.87 -4.42 2.78
C VAL A 150 -0.54 -4.99 2.85
N ILE A 151 -1.14 -4.90 4.03
CA ILE A 151 -2.56 -5.16 4.24
C ILE A 151 -3.23 -3.80 4.42
N GLN A 152 -4.06 -3.39 3.46
CA GLN A 152 -4.80 -2.14 3.57
C GLN A 152 -6.20 -2.40 4.10
N HIS A 153 -6.62 -1.56 5.06
CA HIS A 153 -8.02 -1.49 5.47
C HIS A 153 -8.84 -0.62 4.51
N SER A 154 -9.90 -1.19 3.97
CA SER A 154 -10.93 -0.44 3.24
C SER A 154 -12.31 -0.98 3.56
N GLN A 155 -13.32 -0.11 3.66
CA GLN A 155 -14.72 -0.54 3.72
C GLN A 155 -15.28 -0.57 2.29
N GLY A 156 -15.87 -1.70 1.89
CA GLY A 156 -16.38 -1.88 0.51
C GLY A 156 -15.27 -2.15 -0.53
N THR A 157 -15.61 -1.90 -1.78
CA THR A 157 -14.75 -2.04 -2.96
C THR A 157 -14.46 -0.66 -3.57
N PRO A 158 -13.48 -0.50 -4.47
CA PRO A 158 -13.26 0.78 -5.15
C PRO A 158 -14.53 1.36 -5.79
N LYS A 159 -15.45 0.49 -6.26
CA LYS A 159 -16.70 0.92 -6.89
C LYS A 159 -17.68 1.57 -5.92
N ASN A 160 -17.74 1.12 -4.67
CA ASN A 160 -18.77 1.54 -3.70
C ASN A 160 -18.25 2.03 -2.35
N MET A 161 -16.94 2.01 -2.13
CA MET A 161 -16.32 2.32 -0.83
C MET A 161 -16.64 3.73 -0.28
N GLN A 162 -17.04 4.68 -1.13
CA GLN A 162 -17.40 6.04 -0.71
C GLN A 162 -18.90 6.22 -0.46
N ASN A 163 -19.72 5.17 -0.66
CA ASN A 163 -21.15 5.24 -0.44
C ASN A 163 -21.44 5.13 1.06
N LYS A 164 -21.51 6.30 1.74
CA LYS A 164 -21.88 6.44 3.16
C LYS A 164 -21.15 5.45 4.08
N PRO A 165 -19.79 5.50 4.16
CA PRO A 165 -19.05 4.60 5.03
C PRO A 165 -19.48 4.79 6.49
N LYS A 166 -19.76 3.68 7.20
CA LYS A 166 -20.22 3.68 8.58
C LYS A 166 -19.26 2.93 9.48
N TYR A 167 -18.92 3.53 10.61
CA TYR A 167 -18.12 2.94 11.68
C TYR A 167 -18.85 3.17 13.01
N LYS A 168 -18.75 2.24 13.95
CA LYS A 168 -19.11 2.48 15.35
C LYS A 168 -18.06 3.39 16.00
N ASN A 169 -16.80 3.02 15.83
CA ASN A 169 -15.63 3.79 16.16
C ASN A 169 -14.53 3.43 15.15
N GLU A 170 -14.22 4.35 14.23
CA GLU A 170 -13.30 4.04 13.13
C GLU A 170 -11.89 3.62 13.58
N LEU A 171 -11.40 4.13 14.72
CA LEU A 171 -10.09 3.73 15.25
C LEU A 171 -10.11 2.30 15.74
N LEU A 172 -11.12 1.94 16.55
CA LEU A 172 -11.24 0.59 17.10
C LEU A 172 -11.62 -0.42 16.02
N ASP A 173 -12.59 -0.10 15.17
CA ASP A 173 -13.03 -1.00 14.10
C ASP A 173 -11.87 -1.35 13.14
N ILE A 174 -10.98 -0.39 12.85
CA ILE A 174 -9.81 -0.62 12.02
C ILE A 174 -8.70 -1.35 12.77
N TYR A 175 -8.55 -1.07 14.06
CA TYR A 175 -7.60 -1.76 14.92
C TYR A 175 -7.96 -3.24 15.02
N ASP A 176 -9.22 -3.55 15.31
CA ASP A 176 -9.73 -4.92 15.42
C ASP A 176 -9.59 -5.68 14.09
N PHE A 177 -9.89 -4.99 12.96
CA PHE A 177 -9.64 -5.57 11.64
C PHE A 177 -8.18 -6.02 11.46
N PHE A 178 -7.21 -5.20 11.88
CA PHE A 178 -5.80 -5.58 11.78
C PHE A 178 -5.44 -6.68 12.76
N ASP A 179 -5.90 -6.61 13.99
CA ASP A 179 -5.61 -7.62 15.02
C ASP A 179 -6.08 -8.99 14.56
N ASP A 180 -7.33 -9.10 14.09
CA ASP A 180 -7.89 -10.34 13.57
C ASP A 180 -7.13 -10.85 12.33
N LYS A 181 -6.84 -9.93 11.38
CA LYS A 181 -6.12 -10.30 10.15
C LYS A 181 -4.71 -10.76 10.45
N ILE A 182 -4.01 -10.11 11.37
CA ILE A 182 -2.67 -10.47 11.81
C ILE A 182 -2.67 -11.82 12.52
N LYS A 183 -3.59 -12.04 13.45
CA LYS A 183 -3.75 -13.34 14.13
C LYS A 183 -3.96 -14.47 13.13
N PHE A 184 -4.87 -14.28 12.19
CA PHE A 184 -5.10 -15.25 11.12
C PHE A 184 -3.84 -15.50 10.29
N LEU A 185 -3.17 -14.46 9.78
CA LEU A 185 -1.97 -14.62 8.97
C LEU A 185 -0.82 -15.30 9.72
N ARG A 186 -0.68 -14.99 11.00
CA ARG A 186 0.31 -15.65 11.88
C ARG A 186 -0.02 -17.12 12.09
N SER A 187 -1.28 -17.48 12.31
CA SER A 187 -1.71 -18.87 12.52
C SER A 187 -1.43 -19.77 11.32
N ILE A 188 -1.48 -19.23 10.11
CA ILE A 188 -1.15 -19.96 8.88
C ILE A 188 0.34 -19.90 8.49
N GLY A 189 1.21 -19.36 9.38
CA GLY A 189 2.67 -19.39 9.22
C GLY A 189 3.27 -18.21 8.43
N ILE A 190 2.54 -17.13 8.20
CA ILE A 190 3.13 -15.87 7.68
C ILE A 190 4.03 -15.27 8.77
N LYS A 191 5.26 -14.92 8.40
CA LYS A 191 6.22 -14.34 9.35
C LYS A 191 5.85 -12.90 9.72
N HIS A 192 6.09 -12.52 10.98
CA HIS A 192 5.89 -11.14 11.46
C HIS A 192 6.55 -10.10 10.53
N ASN A 193 7.79 -10.33 10.16
CA ASN A 193 8.58 -9.42 9.32
C ASN A 193 8.08 -9.28 7.87
N ASN A 194 7.01 -9.97 7.49
CA ASN A 194 6.45 -9.85 6.15
C ASN A 194 5.17 -8.99 6.12
N ILE A 195 4.69 -8.52 7.27
CA ILE A 195 3.41 -7.81 7.35
C ILE A 195 3.67 -6.31 7.53
N ILE A 196 3.04 -5.50 6.69
CA ILE A 196 2.95 -4.05 6.78
C ILE A 196 1.46 -3.71 6.81
N ILE A 197 1.04 -2.77 7.66
CA ILE A 197 -0.36 -2.36 7.77
C ILE A 197 -0.58 -0.97 7.17
N ASP A 198 -1.70 -0.77 6.48
CA ASP A 198 -2.14 0.53 5.97
C ASP A 198 -3.57 0.80 6.43
N PRO A 199 -3.81 1.78 7.33
CA PRO A 199 -5.16 2.14 7.79
C PRO A 199 -6.09 2.61 6.67
N GLY A 200 -5.58 2.82 5.45
CA GLY A 200 -6.39 3.11 4.27
C GLY A 200 -7.04 4.49 4.31
N ILE A 201 -6.25 5.52 4.56
CA ILE A 201 -6.73 6.91 4.50
C ILE A 201 -7.34 7.19 3.13
N GLY A 202 -8.59 7.68 3.11
CA GLY A 202 -9.33 7.94 1.88
C GLY A 202 -10.01 6.72 1.23
N PHE A 203 -9.94 5.54 1.84
CA PHE A 203 -10.58 4.32 1.36
C PHE A 203 -11.76 3.92 2.26
N GLY A 204 -12.99 4.16 1.80
CA GLY A 204 -14.20 3.89 2.58
C GLY A 204 -14.27 4.73 3.86
N LYS A 205 -13.92 6.01 3.78
CA LYS A 205 -13.85 6.93 4.92
C LYS A 205 -14.25 8.33 4.49
N ASN A 206 -15.07 9.00 5.31
CA ASN A 206 -15.42 10.41 5.13
C ASN A 206 -14.32 11.33 5.68
N LEU A 207 -14.49 12.65 5.58
CA LEU A 207 -13.53 13.64 6.09
C LEU A 207 -13.24 13.46 7.58
N LYS A 208 -14.28 13.32 8.42
CA LYS A 208 -14.15 13.16 9.88
C LYS A 208 -13.33 11.91 10.21
N HIS A 209 -13.67 10.77 9.59
CA HIS A 209 -12.92 9.52 9.78
C HIS A 209 -11.44 9.65 9.40
N ASN A 210 -11.14 10.29 8.25
CA ASN A 210 -9.76 10.47 7.80
C ASN A 210 -8.97 11.37 8.76
N MET A 211 -9.57 12.47 9.24
CA MET A 211 -8.91 13.38 10.18
C MET A 211 -8.62 12.72 11.53
N ASN A 212 -9.58 11.93 12.04
CA ASN A 212 -9.40 11.22 13.30
C ASN A 212 -8.31 10.14 13.19
N LEU A 213 -8.28 9.39 12.07
CA LEU A 213 -7.21 8.43 11.80
C LEU A 213 -5.83 9.09 11.73
N ILE A 214 -5.69 10.22 11.05
CA ILE A 214 -4.41 10.92 10.93
C ILE A 214 -3.94 11.41 12.31
N ARG A 215 -4.85 12.00 13.09
CA ARG A 215 -4.53 12.50 14.45
C ARG A 215 -4.07 11.40 15.40
N ASN A 216 -4.63 10.21 15.26
CA ASN A 216 -4.42 9.09 16.18
C ASN A 216 -3.70 7.89 15.51
N ILE A 217 -2.94 8.14 14.43
CA ILE A 217 -2.25 7.09 13.67
C ILE A 217 -1.31 6.25 14.54
N SER A 218 -0.78 6.83 15.61
CA SER A 218 0.14 6.19 16.55
C SER A 218 -0.46 4.97 17.26
N ILE A 219 -1.79 4.88 17.40
CA ILE A 219 -2.43 3.72 18.03
C ILE A 219 -2.08 2.40 17.31
N PHE A 220 -1.91 2.45 15.99
CA PHE A 220 -1.57 1.25 15.21
C PHE A 220 -0.13 0.76 15.42
N HIS A 221 0.75 1.57 16.01
CA HIS A 221 2.10 1.11 16.39
C HIS A 221 2.08 0.05 17.48
N THR A 222 1.04 0.02 18.32
CA THR A 222 0.87 -0.98 19.37
C THR A 222 0.70 -2.39 18.81
N LEU A 223 0.25 -2.52 17.55
CA LEU A 223 0.20 -3.82 16.85
C LEU A 223 1.60 -4.37 16.52
N GLY A 224 2.66 -3.55 16.59
CA GLY A 224 4.05 -3.98 16.39
C GLY A 224 4.50 -4.11 14.95
N PHE A 225 3.78 -3.55 13.98
CA PHE A 225 4.08 -3.63 12.54
C PHE A 225 4.43 -2.26 11.94
N PRO A 226 5.20 -2.22 10.83
CA PRO A 226 5.36 -0.99 10.07
C PRO A 226 4.03 -0.49 9.54
N ILE A 227 3.85 0.84 9.53
CA ILE A 227 2.64 1.50 9.05
C ILE A 227 2.94 2.20 7.73
N LEU A 228 2.16 1.91 6.70
CA LEU A 228 2.11 2.66 5.46
C LEU A 228 0.99 3.71 5.56
N VAL A 229 1.30 4.96 5.24
CA VAL A 229 0.34 6.07 5.28
C VAL A 229 0.29 6.75 3.91
N GLY A 230 -0.83 6.62 3.22
CA GLY A 230 -1.06 7.24 1.91
C GLY A 230 -2.06 8.39 1.99
N ASN A 231 -1.60 9.59 2.30
CA ASN A 231 -2.45 10.79 2.40
C ASN A 231 -2.28 11.78 1.23
N SER A 232 -1.25 11.62 0.37
CA SER A 232 -0.98 12.51 -0.75
C SER A 232 -2.10 12.50 -1.80
N ARG A 233 -2.48 13.68 -2.31
CA ARG A 233 -3.49 13.88 -3.39
C ARG A 233 -4.86 13.23 -3.13
N LYS A 234 -5.26 13.10 -1.86
CA LYS A 234 -6.58 12.58 -1.49
C LYS A 234 -7.65 13.68 -1.57
N LYS A 235 -8.90 13.28 -1.89
CA LYS A 235 -10.04 14.19 -2.05
C LYS A 235 -10.25 15.08 -0.82
N PHE A 236 -10.20 14.52 0.38
CA PHE A 236 -10.41 15.25 1.63
C PHE A 236 -9.40 16.39 1.86
N ILE A 237 -8.18 16.30 1.29
CA ILE A 237 -7.19 17.39 1.37
C ILE A 237 -7.69 18.63 0.61
N LYS A 238 -8.39 18.43 -0.53
CA LYS A 238 -9.03 19.52 -1.26
C LYS A 238 -10.11 20.21 -0.42
N GLU A 239 -10.90 19.40 0.30
CA GLU A 239 -11.96 19.90 1.18
C GLU A 239 -11.40 20.78 2.31
N ILE A 240 -10.23 20.40 2.89
CA ILE A 240 -9.58 21.15 3.96
C ILE A 240 -8.91 22.43 3.43
N SER A 241 -8.17 22.33 2.33
CA SER A 241 -7.29 23.43 1.88
C SER A 241 -8.02 24.51 1.12
N LYS A 242 -9.31 24.34 0.76
CA LYS A 242 -10.07 25.23 -0.13
C LYS A 242 -9.34 25.60 -1.44
N LYS A 243 -8.25 24.92 -1.77
CA LYS A 243 -7.45 25.12 -3.00
C LYS A 243 -7.83 24.08 -4.03
N ASN A 244 -8.19 24.54 -5.25
CA ASN A 244 -8.56 23.67 -6.36
C ASN A 244 -7.37 23.00 -7.04
N ASP A 245 -6.15 23.51 -6.88
CA ASP A 245 -4.96 22.99 -7.54
C ASP A 245 -4.31 21.85 -6.72
N THR A 246 -4.43 20.64 -7.25
CA THR A 246 -3.82 19.43 -6.66
C THR A 246 -2.34 19.27 -7.03
N LYS A 247 -1.80 20.06 -7.97
CA LYS A 247 -0.39 19.98 -8.37
C LYS A 247 0.57 20.65 -7.37
N LYS A 248 0.04 21.54 -6.52
CA LYS A 248 0.81 22.31 -5.53
C LYS A 248 0.74 21.73 -4.10
N ARG A 249 0.41 20.45 -3.95
CA ARG A 249 0.23 19.82 -2.63
C ARG A 249 1.11 18.62 -2.43
#